data_af7464882c471274558f62f2d1fc423d
#
_entry.id   af7464882c471274558f62f2d1fc423d
#
_cell.length_a   1.000
_cell.length_b   1.000
_cell.length_c   1.000
_cell.angle_alpha   90.00
_cell.angle_beta   90.00
_cell.angle_gamma   90.00
#
_symmetry.space_group_name_H-M   'P 1'
#
loop_
_entity.id
_entity.type
_entity.pdbx_description
1 polymer ?
#
loop_
_entity_poly.entity_id
_entity_poly.type
_entity_poly.pdbx_seq_one_letter_code
_entity_poly.pdbx_strand_id
1 'polypeptide(L)'
;MKIRDQITVWNDDFDRFQETITRGRYRKYFLGPKPLLKERESTGIFFGSFLCFLFGWFIVPYIGRAAGLDPLGLKLATIVLTIGGILIFVRGLFKIKEEKSKTYTPIKDEEFDRYFRYDISGIKNKSKAYLRENIASLVPSGNDLDSVDPFILYSVEEYSSNVNLPLMVKCGDDGLIRASNLFFMLIYPFNDICYIYTAYVNLFDGTAKFEHAYDCKYTSIESVGYEDVTFTTVTQSRKEVEKHTKTLYIKAKEGNTSRVSVNIVDYDIIKEIGGHFDKSEALKAYVFLNSKLS
;
A
#
# COMPACT_ATOMS: atom_id res chain seq x y z
N MET A 1 -6.57 8.44 23.80
CA MET A 1 -6.81 8.94 22.43
C MET A 1 -6.51 7.76 21.49
N LYS A 2 -7.53 7.11 20.90
CA LYS A 2 -7.30 6.01 19.95
C LYS A 2 -6.94 6.66 18.62
N ILE A 3 -5.69 6.60 18.27
CA ILE A 3 -5.16 7.00 16.98
C ILE A 3 -5.75 6.03 15.94
N ARG A 4 -6.57 6.55 15.03
CA ARG A 4 -6.94 5.83 13.81
C ARG A 4 -5.75 5.93 12.86
N ASP A 5 -4.80 5.01 13.00
CA ASP A 5 -3.50 5.08 12.33
C ASP A 5 -3.54 4.63 10.86
N GLN A 6 -4.68 4.23 10.34
CA GLN A 6 -4.76 3.63 9.00
C GLN A 6 -6.06 3.96 8.29
N ILE A 7 -5.96 4.57 7.13
CA ILE A 7 -7.01 4.47 6.11
C ILE A 7 -6.74 3.18 5.34
N THR A 8 -7.60 2.22 5.51
CA THR A 8 -7.61 1.01 4.69
C THR A 8 -8.86 1.10 3.81
N VAL A 9 -8.67 1.25 2.52
CA VAL A 9 -9.77 1.08 1.57
C VAL A 9 -10.08 -0.42 1.54
N TRP A 10 -11.04 -0.83 2.35
CA TRP A 10 -11.48 -2.21 2.44
C TRP A 10 -12.25 -2.57 1.17
N ASN A 11 -11.80 -3.62 0.51
CA ASN A 11 -12.57 -4.31 -0.50
C ASN A 11 -12.94 -5.68 0.05
N ASP A 12 -14.10 -6.22 -0.33
CA ASP A 12 -14.59 -7.55 0.10
C ASP A 12 -13.64 -8.71 -0.24
N ASP A 13 -12.61 -8.44 -1.07
CA ASP A 13 -11.57 -9.39 -1.48
C ASP A 13 -10.24 -9.25 -0.70
N PHE A 14 -10.23 -8.64 0.50
CA PHE A 14 -9.01 -8.39 1.27
C PHE A 14 -8.14 -9.64 1.48
N ASP A 15 -8.73 -10.80 1.68
CA ASP A 15 -8.01 -12.06 1.84
C ASP A 15 -7.21 -12.44 0.57
N ARG A 16 -7.73 -12.14 -0.62
CA ARG A 16 -7.03 -12.34 -1.90
C ARG A 16 -5.84 -11.41 -2.06
N PHE A 17 -5.96 -10.16 -1.58
CA PHE A 17 -4.85 -9.21 -1.63
C PHE A 17 -3.65 -9.64 -0.78
N GLN A 18 -3.87 -10.31 0.34
CA GLN A 18 -2.78 -10.77 1.19
C GLN A 18 -1.86 -11.78 0.50
N GLU A 19 -2.38 -12.55 -0.47
CA GLU A 19 -1.60 -13.53 -1.23
C GLU A 19 -0.77 -12.88 -2.35
N THR A 20 -1.20 -11.73 -2.86
CA THR A 20 -0.51 -11.02 -3.96
C THR A 20 0.63 -10.11 -3.50
N ILE A 21 0.71 -9.81 -2.19
CA ILE A 21 1.78 -8.97 -1.65
C ILE A 21 3.09 -9.74 -1.60
N THR A 22 3.97 -9.50 -2.56
CA THR A 22 5.27 -10.17 -2.66
C THR A 22 6.32 -9.55 -1.76
N ARG A 23 6.24 -8.24 -1.50
CA ARG A 23 7.18 -7.50 -0.66
C ARG A 23 6.75 -7.47 0.80
N GLY A 24 7.07 -8.52 1.54
CA GLY A 24 6.66 -8.70 2.93
C GLY A 24 7.04 -7.57 3.90
N ARG A 25 8.06 -6.75 3.58
CA ARG A 25 8.49 -5.59 4.36
C ARG A 25 7.42 -4.49 4.42
N TYR A 26 6.87 -4.08 3.28
CA TYR A 26 5.81 -3.06 3.22
C TYR A 26 4.50 -3.59 3.80
N ARG A 27 4.22 -4.87 3.54
CA ARG A 27 3.08 -5.51 4.16
C ARG A 27 3.13 -5.43 5.69
N LYS A 28 4.29 -5.72 6.29
CA LYS A 28 4.46 -5.64 7.75
C LYS A 28 4.24 -4.21 8.28
N TYR A 29 4.65 -3.20 7.53
CA TYR A 29 4.46 -1.82 7.93
C TYR A 29 2.99 -1.39 7.95
N PHE A 30 2.26 -1.67 6.86
CA PHE A 30 0.88 -1.22 6.69
C PHE A 30 -0.14 -2.15 7.35
N LEU A 31 0.01 -3.46 7.23
CA LEU A 31 -0.99 -4.45 7.62
C LEU A 31 -0.67 -5.17 8.94
N GLY A 32 0.55 -5.00 9.44
CA GLY A 32 1.00 -5.82 10.56
C GLY A 32 1.32 -7.27 10.17
N PRO A 33 1.47 -8.16 11.16
CA PRO A 33 1.76 -9.57 10.91
C PRO A 33 0.56 -10.26 10.26
N LYS A 34 0.83 -11.25 9.41
CA LYS A 34 -0.24 -12.18 9.01
C LYS A 34 -0.78 -12.86 10.25
N PRO A 35 -2.09 -12.86 10.50
CA PRO A 35 -2.65 -13.69 11.54
C PRO A 35 -2.32 -15.15 11.22
N LEU A 36 -1.77 -15.87 12.19
CA LEU A 36 -1.41 -17.29 12.02
C LEU A 36 -2.64 -18.18 11.85
N LEU A 37 -3.75 -17.76 12.44
CA LEU A 37 -5.05 -18.39 12.28
C LEU A 37 -5.97 -17.43 11.56
N LYS A 38 -6.55 -17.89 10.44
CA LYS A 38 -7.70 -17.19 9.86
C LYS A 38 -8.79 -17.18 10.93
N GLU A 39 -9.52 -16.09 11.07
CA GLU A 39 -10.64 -15.95 12.03
C GLU A 39 -11.60 -17.13 11.91
N ARG A 40 -11.83 -17.62 10.69
CA ARG A 40 -12.63 -18.80 10.37
C ARG A 40 -12.06 -20.09 10.95
N GLU A 41 -10.72 -20.23 11.08
CA GLU A 41 -10.09 -21.42 11.68
C GLU A 41 -10.22 -21.42 13.21
N SER A 42 -10.06 -20.26 13.86
CA SER A 42 -10.28 -20.14 15.30
C SER A 42 -11.72 -20.44 15.68
N THR A 43 -12.69 -19.89 14.94
CA THR A 43 -14.11 -20.17 15.11
C THR A 43 -14.41 -21.65 14.89
N GLY A 44 -13.76 -22.29 13.89
CA GLY A 44 -13.90 -23.72 13.61
C GLY A 44 -13.41 -24.61 14.76
N ILE A 45 -12.30 -24.26 15.41
CA ILE A 45 -11.77 -25.00 16.56
C ILE A 45 -12.73 -24.92 17.77
N PHE A 46 -13.24 -23.74 18.09
CA PHE A 46 -14.21 -23.57 19.19
C PHE A 46 -15.53 -24.25 18.88
N PHE A 47 -16.04 -24.11 17.66
CA PHE A 47 -17.27 -24.77 17.24
C PHE A 47 -17.12 -26.30 17.23
N GLY A 48 -16.01 -26.85 16.73
CA GLY A 48 -15.72 -28.28 16.77
C GLY A 48 -15.64 -28.83 18.20
N SER A 49 -14.98 -28.11 19.12
CA SER A 49 -14.92 -28.42 20.53
C SER A 49 -16.30 -28.47 21.18
N PHE A 50 -17.13 -27.44 20.92
CA PHE A 50 -18.49 -27.33 21.41
C PHE A 50 -19.38 -28.48 20.91
N LEU A 51 -19.26 -28.83 19.62
CA LEU A 51 -19.98 -29.99 19.06
C LEU A 51 -19.59 -31.29 19.74
N CYS A 52 -18.30 -31.55 20.00
CA CYS A 52 -17.89 -32.76 20.73
C CYS A 52 -18.52 -32.85 22.10
N PHE A 53 -18.66 -31.74 22.84
CA PHE A 53 -19.36 -31.71 24.12
C PHE A 53 -20.85 -32.00 23.97
N LEU A 54 -21.52 -31.35 23.04
CA LEU A 54 -22.95 -31.59 22.76
C LEU A 54 -23.23 -33.05 22.41
N PHE A 55 -22.46 -33.60 21.46
CA PHE A 55 -22.60 -35.00 21.07
C PHE A 55 -22.34 -35.95 22.21
N GLY A 56 -21.25 -35.74 22.97
CA GLY A 56 -20.89 -36.60 24.09
C GLY A 56 -21.92 -36.60 25.19
N TRP A 57 -22.41 -35.45 25.61
CA TRP A 57 -23.28 -35.34 26.80
C TRP A 57 -24.77 -35.51 26.53
N PHE A 58 -25.26 -35.17 25.36
CA PHE A 58 -26.68 -35.16 25.05
C PHE A 58 -27.07 -36.20 23.99
N ILE A 59 -26.36 -36.26 22.87
CA ILE A 59 -26.79 -37.07 21.74
C ILE A 59 -26.44 -38.54 21.93
N VAL A 60 -25.22 -38.87 22.33
CA VAL A 60 -24.78 -40.27 22.52
C VAL A 60 -25.57 -40.97 23.61
N PRO A 61 -25.81 -40.40 24.80
CA PRO A 61 -26.62 -41.07 25.84
C PRO A 61 -28.10 -41.22 25.43
N TYR A 62 -28.65 -40.26 24.68
CA TYR A 62 -30.03 -40.28 24.25
C TYR A 62 -30.28 -41.36 23.19
N ILE A 63 -29.52 -41.33 22.10
CA ILE A 63 -29.65 -42.29 21.00
C ILE A 63 -29.24 -43.69 21.48
N GLY A 64 -28.19 -43.81 22.24
CA GLY A 64 -27.73 -45.11 22.71
C GLY A 64 -28.72 -45.82 23.63
N ARG A 65 -29.45 -45.10 24.49
CA ARG A 65 -30.53 -45.65 25.30
C ARG A 65 -31.71 -46.09 24.41
N ALA A 66 -32.08 -45.27 23.41
CA ALA A 66 -33.15 -45.62 22.50
C ALA A 66 -32.79 -46.83 21.61
N ALA A 67 -31.51 -47.05 21.32
CA ALA A 67 -30.99 -48.19 20.54
C ALA A 67 -30.71 -49.46 21.40
N GLY A 68 -30.92 -49.42 22.71
CA GLY A 68 -30.67 -50.54 23.58
C GLY A 68 -29.20 -50.88 23.77
N LEU A 69 -28.30 -49.92 23.61
CA LEU A 69 -26.86 -50.14 23.79
C LEU A 69 -26.47 -50.31 25.26
N ASP A 70 -25.42 -51.09 25.48
CA ASP A 70 -24.86 -51.34 26.82
C ASP A 70 -24.52 -50.04 27.56
N PRO A 71 -24.95 -49.86 28.80
CA PRO A 71 -24.67 -48.67 29.62
C PRO A 71 -23.17 -48.38 29.79
N LEU A 72 -22.33 -49.40 29.80
CA LEU A 72 -20.88 -49.24 29.94
C LEU A 72 -20.26 -48.66 28.65
N GLY A 73 -20.67 -49.15 27.50
CA GLY A 73 -20.24 -48.64 26.19
C GLY A 73 -20.63 -47.17 25.99
N LEU A 74 -21.84 -46.79 26.42
CA LEU A 74 -22.30 -45.40 26.36
C LEU A 74 -21.48 -44.47 27.26
N LYS A 75 -21.12 -44.89 28.48
CA LYS A 75 -20.26 -44.10 29.36
C LYS A 75 -18.88 -43.91 28.75
N LEU A 76 -18.28 -44.99 28.18
CA LEU A 76 -16.99 -44.90 27.52
C LEU A 76 -17.00 -43.95 26.33
N ALA A 77 -18.01 -44.04 25.48
CA ALA A 77 -18.16 -43.13 24.30
C ALA A 77 -18.27 -41.65 24.74
N THR A 78 -19.07 -41.38 25.80
CA THR A 78 -19.19 -40.02 26.35
C THR A 78 -17.86 -39.50 26.89
N ILE A 79 -17.08 -40.33 27.59
CA ILE A 79 -15.77 -39.97 28.15
C ILE A 79 -14.79 -39.64 26.99
N VAL A 80 -14.75 -40.52 25.97
CA VAL A 80 -13.83 -40.32 24.80
C VAL A 80 -14.14 -39.02 24.07
N LEU A 81 -15.42 -38.73 23.80
CA LEU A 81 -15.82 -37.49 23.13
C LEU A 81 -15.53 -36.25 23.98
N THR A 82 -15.75 -36.35 25.30
CA THR A 82 -15.44 -35.25 26.22
C THR A 82 -13.94 -34.96 26.26
N ILE A 83 -13.10 -35.99 26.38
CA ILE A 83 -11.63 -35.85 26.34
C ILE A 83 -11.17 -35.29 25.02
N GLY A 84 -11.73 -35.78 23.89
CA GLY A 84 -11.45 -35.25 22.55
C GLY A 84 -11.78 -33.77 22.43
N GLY A 85 -12.95 -33.35 22.90
CA GLY A 85 -13.36 -31.96 22.95
C GLY A 85 -12.42 -31.08 23.78
N ILE A 86 -12.00 -31.55 24.96
CA ILE A 86 -11.03 -30.84 25.80
C ILE A 86 -9.69 -30.70 25.09
N LEU A 87 -9.18 -31.73 24.45
CA LEU A 87 -7.89 -31.71 23.74
C LEU A 87 -7.93 -30.71 22.56
N ILE A 88 -9.02 -30.68 21.78
CA ILE A 88 -9.21 -29.73 20.69
C ILE A 88 -9.23 -28.30 21.26
N PHE A 89 -9.96 -28.08 22.34
CA PHE A 89 -10.05 -26.76 22.99
C PHE A 89 -8.70 -26.28 23.51
N VAL A 90 -7.99 -27.13 24.26
CA VAL A 90 -6.65 -26.82 24.81
C VAL A 90 -5.66 -26.52 23.67
N ARG A 91 -5.67 -27.32 22.60
CA ARG A 91 -4.81 -27.06 21.44
C ARG A 91 -5.15 -25.72 20.78
N GLY A 92 -6.44 -25.35 20.72
CA GLY A 92 -6.90 -24.04 20.25
C GLY A 92 -6.35 -22.90 21.11
N LEU A 93 -6.45 -23.03 22.44
CA LEU A 93 -5.90 -22.05 23.38
C LEU A 93 -4.37 -21.90 23.25
N PHE A 94 -3.64 -23.02 23.11
CA PHE A 94 -2.20 -22.97 22.90
C PHE A 94 -1.82 -22.25 21.61
N LYS A 95 -2.53 -22.50 20.49
CA LYS A 95 -2.33 -21.77 19.24
C LYS A 95 -2.55 -20.27 19.40
N ILE A 96 -3.65 -19.87 20.07
CA ILE A 96 -3.96 -18.46 20.33
C ILE A 96 -2.90 -17.82 21.24
N LYS A 97 -2.44 -18.54 22.27
CA LYS A 97 -1.38 -18.07 23.17
C LYS A 97 -0.05 -17.91 22.42
N GLU A 98 0.31 -18.86 21.57
CA GLU A 98 1.50 -18.80 20.72
C GLU A 98 1.43 -17.61 19.76
N GLU A 99 0.28 -17.34 19.19
CA GLU A 99 0.03 -16.20 18.32
C GLU A 99 0.21 -14.86 19.07
N LYS A 100 -0.35 -14.76 20.28
CA LYS A 100 -0.19 -13.59 21.17
C LYS A 100 1.23 -13.44 21.71
N SER A 101 1.97 -14.52 21.89
CA SER A 101 3.34 -14.50 22.43
C SER A 101 4.40 -14.18 21.37
N LYS A 102 4.09 -14.33 20.07
CA LYS A 102 4.93 -13.82 19.00
C LYS A 102 4.82 -12.29 19.04
N THR A 103 5.63 -11.68 19.89
CA THR A 103 5.72 -10.23 20.06
C THR A 103 5.97 -9.62 18.67
N TYR A 104 4.90 -9.10 18.10
CA TYR A 104 5.01 -8.36 16.85
C TYR A 104 5.73 -7.06 17.14
N THR A 105 6.92 -6.92 16.60
CA THR A 105 7.60 -5.63 16.56
C THR A 105 7.14 -4.96 15.26
N PRO A 106 6.29 -3.93 15.33
CA PRO A 106 5.92 -3.18 14.15
C PRO A 106 7.19 -2.62 13.49
N ILE A 107 7.23 -2.59 12.18
CA ILE A 107 8.29 -1.91 11.45
C ILE A 107 8.18 -0.43 11.81
N LYS A 108 9.29 0.14 12.28
CA LYS A 108 9.40 1.56 12.60
C LYS A 108 9.43 2.39 11.32
N ASP A 109 9.10 3.68 11.46
CA ASP A 109 9.11 4.62 10.35
C ASP A 109 10.49 4.73 9.70
N GLU A 110 11.57 4.76 10.50
CA GLU A 110 12.93 4.83 9.98
C GLU A 110 13.31 3.60 9.15
N GLU A 111 12.77 2.43 9.51
CA GLU A 111 13.02 1.20 8.76
C GLU A 111 12.22 1.20 7.45
N PHE A 112 10.97 1.70 7.46
CA PHE A 112 10.21 1.93 6.24
C PHE A 112 10.95 2.88 5.31
N ASP A 113 11.42 4.03 5.80
CA ASP A 113 12.11 5.05 5.01
C ASP A 113 13.44 4.54 4.46
N ARG A 114 14.12 3.64 5.17
CA ARG A 114 15.32 2.97 4.65
C ARG A 114 14.98 2.06 3.46
N TYR A 115 13.91 1.29 3.54
CA TYR A 115 13.44 0.45 2.42
C TYR A 115 12.96 1.31 1.26
N PHE A 116 12.25 2.38 1.54
CA PHE A 116 11.76 3.31 0.53
C PHE A 116 12.90 3.98 -0.23
N ARG A 117 13.95 4.44 0.46
CA ARG A 117 15.16 4.98 -0.20
C ARG A 117 15.85 3.95 -1.11
N TYR A 118 15.87 2.70 -0.71
CA TYR A 118 16.39 1.64 -1.58
C TYR A 118 15.56 1.47 -2.85
N ASP A 119 14.24 1.47 -2.72
CA ASP A 119 13.35 1.36 -3.88
C ASP A 119 13.41 2.60 -4.77
N ILE A 120 13.58 3.80 -4.22
CA ILE A 120 13.84 5.03 -4.99
C ILE A 120 15.09 4.86 -5.89
N SER A 121 16.14 4.23 -5.39
CA SER A 121 17.33 3.96 -6.22
C SER A 121 17.01 3.02 -7.39
N GLY A 122 16.15 2.03 -7.18
CA GLY A 122 15.64 1.17 -8.25
C GLY A 122 14.79 1.92 -9.28
N ILE A 123 13.92 2.83 -8.80
CA ILE A 123 13.09 3.68 -9.66
C ILE A 123 13.96 4.65 -10.49
N LYS A 124 15.00 5.24 -9.89
CA LYS A 124 15.98 6.06 -10.62
C LYS A 124 16.62 5.29 -11.77
N ASN A 125 17.10 4.07 -11.52
CA ASN A 125 17.75 3.25 -12.56
C ASN A 125 16.76 2.89 -13.67
N LYS A 126 15.54 2.53 -13.30
CA LYS A 126 14.49 2.22 -14.26
C LYS A 126 14.11 3.44 -15.11
N SER A 127 13.95 4.60 -14.50
CA SER A 127 13.62 5.83 -15.21
C SER A 127 14.70 6.24 -16.20
N LYS A 128 15.98 6.08 -15.85
CA LYS A 128 17.10 6.34 -16.77
C LYS A 128 17.05 5.42 -18.00
N ALA A 129 16.82 4.12 -17.79
CA ALA A 129 16.66 3.17 -18.88
C ALA A 129 15.49 3.54 -19.78
N TYR A 130 14.33 3.82 -19.18
CA TYR A 130 13.12 4.20 -19.92
C TYR A 130 13.31 5.49 -20.71
N LEU A 131 13.93 6.53 -20.14
CA LEU A 131 14.23 7.78 -20.82
C LEU A 131 15.17 7.56 -22.04
N ARG A 132 16.21 6.72 -21.90
CA ARG A 132 17.14 6.39 -23.00
C ARG A 132 16.44 5.69 -24.16
N GLU A 133 15.46 4.86 -23.86
CA GLU A 133 14.70 4.11 -24.88
C GLU A 133 13.64 4.98 -25.59
N ASN A 134 13.04 5.92 -24.87
CA ASN A 134 11.84 6.62 -25.35
C ASN A 134 12.07 8.08 -25.78
N ILE A 135 13.22 8.68 -25.46
CA ILE A 135 13.54 10.05 -25.86
C ILE A 135 14.66 10.08 -26.91
N ALA A 136 14.25 10.30 -28.14
CA ALA A 136 15.20 10.34 -29.26
C ALA A 136 16.21 11.51 -29.17
N SER A 137 15.84 12.61 -28.50
CA SER A 137 16.72 13.77 -28.33
C SER A 137 17.85 13.56 -27.33
N LEU A 138 17.75 12.57 -26.48
CA LEU A 138 18.72 12.32 -25.41
C LEU A 138 20.09 11.87 -25.95
N VAL A 139 20.08 10.95 -26.93
CA VAL A 139 21.33 10.39 -27.49
C VAL A 139 22.15 11.43 -28.28
N PRO A 140 21.53 12.21 -29.19
CA PRO A 140 22.27 13.24 -29.92
C PRO A 140 22.77 14.41 -29.05
N SER A 141 22.10 14.68 -27.92
CA SER A 141 22.45 15.82 -27.06
C SER A 141 23.74 15.60 -26.25
N GLY A 142 24.24 14.37 -26.16
CA GLY A 142 25.39 14.03 -25.30
C GLY A 142 25.11 14.15 -23.80
N ASN A 143 23.86 14.33 -23.40
CA ASN A 143 23.46 14.44 -22.00
C ASN A 143 23.53 13.06 -21.33
N ASP A 144 24.37 12.96 -20.29
CA ASP A 144 24.48 11.71 -19.52
C ASP A 144 23.59 11.75 -18.29
N LEU A 145 22.54 10.94 -18.29
CA LEU A 145 21.63 10.80 -17.14
C LEU A 145 22.30 10.29 -15.87
N ASP A 146 23.48 9.66 -15.97
CA ASP A 146 24.21 9.17 -14.80
C ASP A 146 24.99 10.29 -14.09
N SER A 147 25.25 11.39 -14.79
CA SER A 147 25.93 12.56 -14.22
C SER A 147 25.04 13.48 -13.41
N VAL A 148 23.71 13.25 -13.42
CA VAL A 148 22.74 14.17 -12.81
C VAL A 148 21.82 13.43 -11.84
N ASP A 149 21.68 13.98 -10.63
CA ASP A 149 20.64 13.53 -9.69
C ASP A 149 19.31 14.22 -10.02
N PRO A 150 18.23 13.44 -10.19
CA PRO A 150 16.90 14.00 -10.44
C PRO A 150 16.28 14.59 -9.19
N PHE A 151 15.42 15.59 -9.35
CA PHE A 151 14.40 15.89 -8.35
C PHE A 151 13.38 14.76 -8.35
N ILE A 152 13.07 14.22 -7.16
CA ILE A 152 12.16 13.09 -7.00
C ILE A 152 10.92 13.56 -6.29
N LEU A 153 9.87 13.73 -7.03
CA LEU A 153 8.56 14.09 -6.52
C LEU A 153 7.69 12.84 -6.51
N TYR A 154 6.86 12.71 -5.49
CA TYR A 154 5.87 11.66 -5.43
C TYR A 154 4.61 12.12 -4.73
N SER A 155 3.49 11.53 -5.10
CA SER A 155 2.20 11.75 -4.51
C SER A 155 1.52 10.44 -4.18
N VAL A 156 0.60 10.49 -3.23
CA VAL A 156 -0.32 9.40 -2.99
C VAL A 156 -1.38 9.42 -4.09
N GLU A 157 -1.56 8.29 -4.74
CA GLU A 157 -2.56 8.17 -5.81
C GLU A 157 -3.51 7.01 -5.53
N GLU A 158 -4.79 7.35 -5.49
CA GLU A 158 -5.84 6.35 -5.50
C GLU A 158 -6.06 5.88 -6.93
N TYR A 159 -5.46 4.74 -7.25
CA TYR A 159 -5.52 4.22 -8.59
C TYR A 159 -6.91 3.67 -8.92
N SER A 160 -7.58 4.25 -9.92
CA SER A 160 -8.87 3.77 -10.38
C SER A 160 -8.74 2.42 -11.12
N SER A 161 -9.57 1.50 -10.75
CA SER A 161 -10.15 0.35 -11.47
C SER A 161 -9.28 -0.79 -12.00
N ASN A 162 -7.96 -0.68 -12.19
CA ASN A 162 -7.17 -1.76 -12.80
C ASN A 162 -6.00 -2.29 -11.96
N VAL A 163 -5.83 -1.84 -10.74
CA VAL A 163 -4.79 -2.34 -9.84
C VAL A 163 -5.45 -3.15 -8.72
N ASN A 164 -5.15 -4.43 -8.69
CA ASN A 164 -5.71 -5.37 -7.71
C ASN A 164 -5.16 -5.19 -6.28
N LEU A 165 -4.49 -4.09 -5.99
CA LEU A 165 -3.91 -3.83 -4.69
C LEU A 165 -4.50 -2.55 -4.09
N PRO A 166 -4.99 -2.59 -2.84
CA PRO A 166 -5.60 -1.44 -2.21
C PRO A 166 -4.55 -0.36 -1.92
N LEU A 167 -4.98 0.90 -2.01
CA LEU A 167 -4.23 2.00 -1.44
C LEU A 167 -4.25 1.87 0.08
N MET A 168 -3.07 1.84 0.68
CA MET A 168 -2.90 1.92 2.12
C MET A 168 -2.10 3.15 2.47
N VAL A 169 -2.60 3.90 3.44
CA VAL A 169 -1.99 5.14 3.90
C VAL A 169 -1.83 5.08 5.42
N LYS A 170 -0.70 5.53 5.91
CA LYS A 170 -0.39 5.59 7.34
C LYS A 170 0.31 6.89 7.67
N CYS A 171 -0.10 7.54 8.75
CA CYS A 171 0.65 8.63 9.38
C CYS A 171 1.68 8.01 10.34
N GLY A 172 2.94 8.32 10.16
CA GLY A 172 4.00 7.90 11.06
C GLY A 172 4.04 8.66 12.37
N ASP A 173 4.87 8.20 13.31
CA ASP A 173 5.08 8.88 14.60
C ASP A 173 5.72 10.26 14.43
N ASP A 174 6.43 10.48 13.32
CA ASP A 174 7.01 11.76 12.89
C ASP A 174 5.99 12.69 12.20
N GLY A 175 4.76 12.24 12.05
CA GLY A 175 3.69 12.97 11.37
C GLY A 175 3.76 12.90 9.84
N LEU A 176 4.75 12.23 9.23
CA LEU A 176 4.82 12.06 7.78
C LEU A 176 3.81 11.01 7.29
N ILE A 177 3.15 11.35 6.20
CA ILE A 177 2.19 10.46 5.53
C ILE A 177 2.96 9.54 4.57
N ARG A 178 2.76 8.24 4.73
CA ARG A 178 3.33 7.17 3.91
C ARG A 178 2.22 6.38 3.24
N ALA A 179 2.42 5.99 1.98
CA ALA A 179 1.42 5.26 1.22
C ALA A 179 2.01 4.07 0.47
N SER A 180 1.16 3.11 0.13
CA SER A 180 1.55 1.92 -0.64
C SER A 180 1.58 2.15 -2.15
N ASN A 181 0.78 3.10 -2.64
CA ASN A 181 0.67 3.43 -4.06
C ASN A 181 1.09 4.88 -4.26
N LEU A 182 2.04 5.08 -5.14
CA LEU A 182 2.63 6.38 -5.38
C LEU A 182 2.70 6.68 -6.87
N PHE A 183 2.40 7.93 -7.22
CA PHE A 183 2.77 8.48 -8.51
C PHE A 183 4.13 9.18 -8.34
N PHE A 184 5.09 8.81 -9.16
CA PHE A 184 6.40 9.41 -9.20
C PHE A 184 6.55 10.33 -10.39
N MET A 185 7.23 11.47 -10.16
CA MET A 185 7.76 12.34 -11.19
C MET A 185 9.25 12.58 -10.89
N LEU A 186 10.11 12.13 -11.79
CA LEU A 186 11.56 12.37 -11.72
C LEU A 186 11.93 13.39 -12.78
N ILE A 187 12.58 14.48 -12.37
CA ILE A 187 12.99 15.57 -13.25
C ILE A 187 14.53 15.59 -13.27
N TYR A 188 15.10 15.25 -14.41
CA TYR A 188 16.56 15.28 -14.68
C TYR A 188 16.94 16.62 -15.29
N PRO A 189 17.54 17.54 -14.53
CA PRO A 189 17.88 18.88 -15.01
C PRO A 189 19.21 18.88 -15.76
N PHE A 190 19.22 19.44 -16.96
CA PHE A 190 20.43 19.79 -17.73
C PHE A 190 20.46 21.28 -17.99
N ASN A 191 21.48 21.75 -18.71
CA ASN A 191 21.67 23.19 -18.93
C ASN A 191 20.48 23.88 -19.60
N ASP A 192 19.99 23.32 -20.71
CA ASP A 192 18.97 23.93 -21.56
C ASP A 192 17.65 23.15 -21.62
N ILE A 193 17.62 21.95 -21.02
CA ILE A 193 16.51 21.01 -21.12
C ILE A 193 16.37 20.23 -19.83
N CYS A 194 15.18 19.80 -19.47
CA CYS A 194 14.97 18.76 -18.48
C CYS A 194 14.26 17.55 -19.12
N TYR A 195 14.63 16.37 -18.64
CA TYR A 195 13.94 15.13 -18.98
C TYR A 195 13.08 14.73 -17.80
N ILE A 196 11.83 14.40 -18.07
CA ILE A 196 10.84 14.07 -17.03
C ILE A 196 10.37 12.64 -17.26
N TYR A 197 10.46 11.84 -16.22
CA TYR A 197 9.87 10.51 -16.16
C TYR A 197 8.74 10.50 -15.17
N THR A 198 7.60 9.91 -15.54
CA THR A 198 6.48 9.70 -14.63
C THR A 198 6.05 8.24 -14.63
N ALA A 199 5.63 7.74 -13.48
CA ALA A 199 5.11 6.39 -13.34
C ALA A 199 4.27 6.23 -12.07
N TYR A 200 3.32 5.32 -12.11
CA TYR A 200 2.64 4.80 -10.92
C TYR A 200 3.41 3.60 -10.39
N VAL A 201 3.71 3.61 -9.11
CA VAL A 201 4.46 2.53 -8.44
C VAL A 201 3.66 2.01 -7.27
N ASN A 202 3.46 0.69 -7.25
CA ASN A 202 2.93 0.01 -6.09
C ASN A 202 4.08 -0.59 -5.28
N LEU A 203 4.20 -0.20 -4.00
CA LEU A 203 5.27 -0.66 -3.13
C LEU A 203 5.11 -2.14 -2.71
N PHE A 204 3.92 -2.71 -2.77
CA PHE A 204 3.68 -4.09 -2.37
C PHE A 204 4.27 -5.12 -3.35
N ASP A 205 4.26 -4.83 -4.63
CA ASP A 205 4.80 -5.71 -5.66
C ASP A 205 6.00 -5.12 -6.42
N GLY A 206 6.22 -3.80 -6.28
CA GLY A 206 7.29 -3.07 -6.94
C GLY A 206 7.06 -2.85 -8.43
N THR A 207 5.82 -3.02 -8.90
CA THR A 207 5.49 -2.76 -10.31
C THR A 207 5.38 -1.26 -10.55
N ALA A 208 5.91 -0.82 -11.69
CA ALA A 208 5.66 0.51 -12.24
C ALA A 208 4.75 0.36 -13.48
N LYS A 209 3.73 1.22 -13.57
CA LYS A 209 2.75 1.24 -14.66
C LYS A 209 2.56 2.66 -15.17
N PHE A 210 2.05 2.79 -16.41
CA PHE A 210 1.76 4.07 -17.05
C PHE A 210 2.98 4.98 -17.03
N GLU A 211 4.08 4.40 -17.48
CA GLU A 211 5.35 5.09 -17.61
C GLU A 211 5.30 6.04 -18.80
N HIS A 212 5.68 7.29 -18.56
CA HIS A 212 5.80 8.30 -19.60
C HIS A 212 7.13 9.01 -19.51
N ALA A 213 7.64 9.41 -20.66
CA ALA A 213 8.88 10.16 -20.81
C ALA A 213 8.60 11.45 -21.57
N TYR A 214 9.15 12.56 -21.07
CA TYR A 214 9.04 13.87 -21.69
C TYR A 214 10.40 14.53 -21.75
N ASP A 215 10.66 15.27 -22.84
CA ASP A 215 11.74 16.22 -22.92
C ASP A 215 11.15 17.63 -22.96
N CYS A 216 11.72 18.53 -22.17
CA CYS A 216 11.20 19.88 -22.02
C CYS A 216 12.34 20.90 -22.01
N LYS A 217 12.53 21.61 -23.11
CA LYS A 217 13.46 22.74 -23.18
C LYS A 217 12.94 23.88 -22.30
N TYR A 218 13.80 24.48 -21.48
CA TYR A 218 13.35 25.56 -20.60
C TYR A 218 12.74 26.73 -21.35
N THR A 219 13.21 27.02 -22.58
CA THR A 219 12.64 28.06 -23.47
C THR A 219 11.21 27.76 -23.91
N SER A 220 10.79 26.51 -23.91
CA SER A 220 9.43 26.08 -24.24
C SER A 220 8.50 25.98 -23.02
N ILE A 221 9.00 26.17 -21.80
CA ILE A 221 8.15 26.23 -20.61
C ILE A 221 7.44 27.60 -20.59
N GLU A 222 6.13 27.60 -20.45
CA GLU A 222 5.32 28.79 -20.24
C GLU A 222 5.32 29.21 -18.78
N SER A 223 5.09 28.24 -17.88
CA SER A 223 5.02 28.48 -16.46
C SER A 223 5.28 27.22 -15.63
N VAL A 224 5.80 27.44 -14.43
CA VAL A 224 5.88 26.43 -13.36
C VAL A 224 5.22 27.03 -12.13
N GLY A 225 4.36 26.26 -11.49
CA GLY A 225 3.62 26.79 -10.35
C GLY A 225 2.95 25.75 -9.52
N TYR A 226 2.34 26.23 -8.43
CA TYR A 226 1.46 25.45 -7.60
C TYR A 226 0.01 25.94 -7.81
N GLU A 227 -0.90 24.99 -7.79
CA GLU A 227 -2.32 25.28 -7.80
C GLU A 227 -3.07 24.32 -6.88
N ASP A 228 -4.16 24.80 -6.32
CA ASP A 228 -5.11 23.94 -5.61
C ASP A 228 -6.12 23.43 -6.64
N VAL A 229 -6.21 22.10 -6.76
CA VAL A 229 -7.03 21.43 -7.75
C VAL A 229 -8.09 20.60 -7.04
N THR A 230 -9.31 20.74 -7.51
CA THR A 230 -10.42 19.87 -7.13
C THR A 230 -10.82 19.04 -8.34
N PHE A 231 -10.85 17.72 -8.20
CA PHE A 231 -11.27 16.81 -9.26
C PHE A 231 -12.11 15.67 -8.70
N THR A 232 -12.99 15.14 -9.52
CA THR A 232 -13.79 13.97 -9.17
C THR A 232 -13.06 12.71 -9.60
N THR A 233 -12.89 11.78 -8.67
CA THR A 233 -12.35 10.44 -8.95
C THR A 233 -13.38 9.38 -8.61
N VAL A 234 -13.26 8.22 -9.27
CA VAL A 234 -14.12 7.08 -8.99
C VAL A 234 -13.35 6.09 -8.13
N THR A 235 -13.81 5.86 -6.91
CA THR A 235 -13.20 4.89 -6.01
C THR A 235 -13.37 3.45 -6.52
N GLN A 236 -12.64 2.50 -5.96
CA GLN A 236 -12.79 1.07 -6.26
C GLN A 236 -14.23 0.58 -6.02
N SER A 237 -14.95 1.18 -5.07
CA SER A 237 -16.38 0.91 -4.80
C SER A 237 -17.34 1.56 -5.82
N ARG A 238 -16.83 2.12 -6.92
CA ARG A 238 -17.56 2.87 -7.95
C ARG A 238 -18.33 4.09 -7.45
N LYS A 239 -17.92 4.65 -6.32
CA LYS A 239 -18.44 5.92 -5.83
C LYS A 239 -17.60 7.06 -6.38
N GLU A 240 -18.25 8.09 -6.87
CA GLU A 240 -17.60 9.35 -7.18
C GLU A 240 -17.26 10.06 -5.88
N VAL A 241 -16.00 10.48 -5.77
CA VAL A 241 -15.50 11.24 -4.64
C VAL A 241 -14.75 12.44 -5.17
N GLU A 242 -15.05 13.59 -4.59
CA GLU A 242 -14.32 14.81 -4.85
C GLU A 242 -13.02 14.81 -4.06
N LYS A 243 -11.91 15.12 -4.73
CA LYS A 243 -10.56 15.18 -4.15
C LYS A 243 -10.01 16.58 -4.25
N HIS A 244 -9.40 17.03 -3.15
CA HIS A 244 -8.77 18.34 -3.06
C HIS A 244 -7.26 18.17 -2.88
N THR A 245 -6.49 18.65 -3.84
CA THR A 245 -5.05 18.48 -3.84
C THR A 245 -4.31 19.77 -4.12
N LYS A 246 -3.07 19.87 -3.63
CA LYS A 246 -2.11 20.87 -4.12
C LYS A 246 -1.18 20.23 -5.11
N THR A 247 -1.12 20.79 -6.29
CA THR A 247 -0.43 20.21 -7.45
C THR A 247 0.70 21.13 -7.89
N LEU A 248 1.91 20.57 -8.08
CA LEU A 248 2.98 21.21 -8.81
C LEU A 248 2.80 20.89 -10.29
N TYR A 249 2.85 21.90 -11.15
CA TYR A 249 2.74 21.73 -12.60
C TYR A 249 3.88 22.41 -13.36
N ILE A 250 4.17 21.84 -14.51
CA ILE A 250 5.03 22.41 -15.56
C ILE A 250 4.17 22.53 -16.80
N LYS A 251 3.96 23.74 -17.32
CA LYS A 251 3.15 24.01 -18.50
C LYS A 251 4.06 24.43 -19.65
N ALA A 252 3.93 23.76 -20.81
CA ALA A 252 4.65 24.11 -22.02
C ALA A 252 3.86 25.13 -22.88
N LYS A 253 4.60 25.96 -23.64
CA LYS A 253 4.02 26.98 -24.54
C LYS A 253 3.24 26.37 -25.69
N GLU A 254 3.75 25.26 -26.24
CA GLU A 254 3.15 24.58 -27.41
C GLU A 254 3.42 23.07 -27.37
N GLY A 255 2.53 22.27 -27.97
CA GLY A 255 2.71 20.82 -28.18
C GLY A 255 1.58 19.95 -27.61
N ASN A 256 1.59 18.66 -27.96
CA ASN A 256 0.59 17.67 -27.52
C ASN A 256 0.60 17.40 -26.04
N THR A 257 1.70 17.74 -25.34
CA THR A 257 1.82 17.61 -23.89
C THR A 257 1.91 18.98 -23.27
N SER A 258 0.77 19.64 -23.18
CA SER A 258 0.71 21.03 -22.69
C SER A 258 1.02 21.16 -21.20
N ARG A 259 0.96 20.06 -20.45
CA ARG A 259 1.12 20.12 -18.99
C ARG A 259 1.53 18.77 -18.40
N VAL A 260 2.55 18.80 -17.55
CA VAL A 260 2.93 17.68 -16.67
C VAL A 260 2.74 18.13 -15.23
N SER A 261 2.13 17.31 -14.40
CA SER A 261 1.82 17.68 -13.03
C SER A 261 1.93 16.52 -12.06
N VAL A 262 2.17 16.84 -10.78
CA VAL A 262 2.18 15.88 -9.66
C VAL A 262 1.47 16.48 -8.46
N ASN A 263 0.59 15.73 -7.84
CA ASN A 263 -0.04 16.14 -6.59
C ASN A 263 0.97 16.05 -5.47
N ILE A 264 1.24 17.14 -4.76
CA ILE A 264 2.21 17.19 -3.65
C ILE A 264 1.55 17.17 -2.28
N VAL A 265 0.25 17.39 -2.22
CA VAL A 265 -0.57 17.34 -1.01
C VAL A 265 -1.94 16.81 -1.39
N ASP A 266 -2.44 15.85 -0.64
CA ASP A 266 -3.84 15.44 -0.65
C ASP A 266 -4.47 15.93 0.67
N TYR A 267 -5.33 16.94 0.59
CA TYR A 267 -5.95 17.55 1.74
C TYR A 267 -7.00 16.65 2.40
N ASP A 268 -7.62 15.76 1.63
CA ASP A 268 -8.63 14.83 2.14
C ASP A 268 -7.95 13.76 3.00
N ILE A 269 -6.79 13.25 2.58
CA ILE A 269 -5.97 12.35 3.40
C ILE A 269 -5.55 13.05 4.70
N ILE A 270 -5.04 14.29 4.63
CA ILE A 270 -4.66 15.04 5.84
C ILE A 270 -5.83 15.20 6.77
N LYS A 271 -7.03 15.54 6.26
CA LYS A 271 -8.24 15.71 7.05
C LYS A 271 -8.67 14.41 7.75
N GLU A 272 -8.45 13.28 7.10
CA GLU A 272 -8.90 11.98 7.59
C GLU A 272 -7.95 11.36 8.62
N ILE A 273 -6.63 11.37 8.36
CA ILE A 273 -5.65 10.70 9.23
C ILE A 273 -4.75 11.68 10.00
N GLY A 274 -4.76 12.96 9.67
CA GLY A 274 -3.80 13.93 10.15
C GLY A 274 -2.46 13.85 9.43
N GLY A 275 -1.43 14.49 9.99
CA GLY A 275 -0.08 14.46 9.44
C GLY A 275 0.17 15.48 8.34
N HIS A 276 1.28 15.26 7.60
CA HIS A 276 1.71 16.12 6.51
C HIS A 276 2.51 15.35 5.46
N PHE A 277 2.59 15.91 4.27
CA PHE A 277 3.44 15.40 3.19
C PHE A 277 4.79 16.10 3.17
N ASP A 278 5.86 15.37 2.85
CA ASP A 278 7.16 15.98 2.58
C ASP A 278 7.11 16.73 1.22
N LYS A 279 7.35 18.03 1.28
CA LYS A 279 7.34 18.93 0.10
C LYS A 279 8.74 19.42 -0.26
N SER A 280 9.77 18.96 0.43
CA SER A 280 11.13 19.50 0.31
C SER A 280 11.67 19.40 -1.12
N GLU A 281 11.52 18.25 -1.76
CA GLU A 281 11.95 18.02 -3.14
C GLU A 281 11.11 18.81 -4.15
N ALA A 282 9.79 18.92 -3.93
CA ALA A 282 8.91 19.70 -4.79
C ALA A 282 9.27 21.19 -4.75
N LEU A 283 9.63 21.71 -3.56
CA LEU A 283 10.08 23.10 -3.42
C LEU A 283 11.43 23.33 -4.14
N LYS A 284 12.39 22.42 -4.01
CA LYS A 284 13.68 22.50 -4.72
C LYS A 284 13.47 22.49 -6.24
N ALA A 285 12.65 21.57 -6.75
CA ALA A 285 12.33 21.49 -8.18
C ALA A 285 11.67 22.78 -8.68
N TYR A 286 10.71 23.31 -7.92
CA TYR A 286 10.02 24.56 -8.26
C TYR A 286 11.00 25.74 -8.33
N VAL A 287 11.86 25.94 -7.32
CA VAL A 287 12.84 27.02 -7.29
C VAL A 287 13.81 26.88 -8.44
N PHE A 288 14.33 25.68 -8.69
CA PHE A 288 15.24 25.42 -9.80
C PHE A 288 14.61 25.74 -11.15
N LEU A 289 13.41 25.20 -11.44
CA LEU A 289 12.75 25.40 -12.73
C LEU A 289 12.42 26.87 -12.95
N ASN A 290 11.93 27.59 -11.95
CA ASN A 290 11.67 29.02 -12.08
C ASN A 290 12.93 29.85 -12.33
N SER A 291 14.08 29.46 -11.77
CA SER A 291 15.37 30.12 -12.04
C SER A 291 15.82 29.96 -13.51
N LYS A 292 15.27 28.98 -14.24
CA LYS A 292 15.55 28.75 -15.65
C LYS A 292 14.59 29.49 -16.60
N LEU A 293 13.49 30.04 -16.05
CA LEU A 293 12.51 30.82 -16.82
C LEU A 293 12.80 32.34 -16.79
N SER A 294 13.61 32.78 -15.84
CA SER A 294 14.08 34.16 -15.70
C SER A 294 15.28 34.44 -16.63
#